data_d3862712ea077bad6ce55f3a5bda91ab
#
_entry.id   d3862712ea077bad6ce55f3a5bda91ab
#
_cell.length_a   1.000
_cell.length_b   1.000
_cell.length_c   1.000
_cell.angle_alpha   90.00
_cell.angle_beta   90.00
_cell.angle_gamma   90.00
#
_symmetry.space_group_name_H-M   'P 1'
#
loop_
_entity.id
_entity.type
_entity.pdbx_description
1 polymer ?
#
loop_
_entity_poly.entity_id
_entity_poly.type
_entity_poly.pdbx_seq_one_letter_code
_entity_poly.pdbx_strand_id
1 'polypeptide(L)'
;MEFVDLSREIFHRTQTHPSHPPVVMTVWNDHSEKKHAGNTVFSSKAMSIAFSDHAGTHVDAPVHFDPRPEALSIDQVPLEKFYTSAFCIDLSHVPLKTAATLEEVQDAVAKSGETIQPGDTLLIWMATNERLLGKPGYLHDFPGLSLPAIHWLADQGIGMFGVEAISPAPEGEPNFQAHMACAERGITHMECLANLDKLIGRGRFRFVGFPLKFKGGTASPIRAVAIFE
;
A
#
# COMPACT_ATOMS: atom_id res chain seq x y z
N MET A 1 3.82 18.19 -15.81
CA MET A 1 3.78 17.41 -14.55
C MET A 1 2.33 17.03 -14.27
N GLU A 2 2.04 15.74 -14.21
CA GLU A 2 0.71 15.17 -13.92
C GLU A 2 0.81 14.32 -12.66
N PHE A 3 -0.21 14.38 -11.80
CA PHE A 3 -0.30 13.60 -10.58
C PHE A 3 -1.43 12.58 -10.69
N VAL A 4 -1.15 11.32 -10.41
CA VAL A 4 -2.16 10.29 -10.27
C VAL A 4 -2.21 9.86 -8.80
N ASP A 5 -3.35 10.06 -8.16
CA ASP A 5 -3.60 9.65 -6.78
C ASP A 5 -3.82 8.14 -6.75
N LEU A 6 -2.97 7.45 -6.01
CA LEU A 6 -2.98 5.99 -5.88
C LEU A 6 -3.56 5.53 -4.52
N SER A 7 -4.21 6.44 -3.79
CA SER A 7 -4.70 6.17 -2.45
C SER A 7 -6.21 5.99 -2.42
N ARG A 8 -6.66 5.06 -1.60
CA ARG A 8 -8.08 4.88 -1.26
C ARG A 8 -8.50 5.91 -0.22
N GLU A 9 -9.78 6.29 -0.27
CA GLU A 9 -10.37 7.10 0.80
C GLU A 9 -10.44 6.33 2.11
N ILE A 10 -10.13 7.01 3.21
CA ILE A 10 -10.33 6.51 4.57
C ILE A 10 -11.59 7.18 5.13
N PHE A 11 -12.59 6.38 5.49
CA PHE A 11 -13.84 6.82 6.07
C PHE A 11 -14.24 5.94 7.25
N HIS A 12 -15.24 6.35 8.01
CA HIS A 12 -15.72 5.55 9.14
C HIS A 12 -16.13 4.15 8.70
N ARG A 13 -15.49 3.10 9.25
CA ARG A 13 -15.64 1.69 8.88
C ARG A 13 -15.17 1.34 7.47
N THR A 14 -14.19 2.06 6.92
CA THR A 14 -13.45 1.58 5.74
C THR A 14 -13.03 0.13 5.94
N GLN A 15 -13.14 -0.69 4.87
CA GLN A 15 -12.67 -2.08 4.89
C GLN A 15 -11.17 -2.13 5.19
N THR A 16 -10.83 -2.82 6.27
CA THR A 16 -9.47 -3.09 6.73
C THR A 16 -9.32 -4.59 6.94
N HIS A 17 -8.09 -5.08 7.05
CA HIS A 17 -7.86 -6.49 7.34
C HIS A 17 -8.60 -6.89 8.65
N PRO A 18 -9.29 -8.05 8.69
CA PRO A 18 -10.16 -8.43 9.83
C PRO A 18 -9.44 -8.53 11.18
N SER A 19 -8.13 -8.76 11.20
CA SER A 19 -7.33 -8.80 12.43
C SER A 19 -7.00 -7.43 13.01
N HIS A 20 -7.25 -6.34 12.27
CA HIS A 20 -6.93 -4.98 12.68
C HIS A 20 -8.14 -4.23 13.26
N PRO A 21 -7.93 -3.28 14.19
CA PRO A 21 -8.99 -2.41 14.68
C PRO A 21 -9.70 -1.67 13.54
N PRO A 22 -11.03 -1.48 13.63
CA PRO A 22 -11.77 -0.75 12.61
C PRO A 22 -11.41 0.73 12.62
N VAL A 23 -11.55 1.38 11.46
CA VAL A 23 -11.47 2.85 11.38
C VAL A 23 -12.69 3.47 12.05
N VAL A 24 -12.47 4.31 13.05
CA VAL A 24 -13.50 5.08 13.73
C VAL A 24 -13.24 6.57 13.53
N MET A 25 -14.19 7.26 12.91
CA MET A 25 -14.11 8.70 12.66
C MET A 25 -15.36 9.36 13.23
N THR A 26 -15.17 10.34 14.11
CA THR A 26 -16.26 11.12 14.74
C THR A 26 -15.96 12.61 14.67
N VAL A 27 -16.99 13.43 14.65
CA VAL A 27 -16.84 14.88 14.77
C VAL A 27 -16.42 15.21 16.21
N TRP A 28 -15.30 15.90 16.38
CA TRP A 28 -14.82 16.37 17.67
C TRP A 28 -15.44 17.73 18.02
N ASN A 29 -15.45 18.67 17.08
CA ASN A 29 -16.16 19.94 17.16
C ASN A 29 -16.62 20.38 15.77
N ASP A 30 -17.66 21.18 15.70
CA ASP A 30 -18.29 21.62 14.45
C ASP A 30 -18.53 23.14 14.44
N HIS A 31 -18.71 23.70 13.25
CA HIS A 31 -18.98 25.13 13.04
C HIS A 31 -20.28 25.64 13.63
N SER A 32 -21.21 24.74 14.02
CA SER A 32 -22.41 25.10 14.81
C SER A 32 -22.05 25.62 16.23
N GLU A 33 -20.88 25.21 16.73
CA GLU A 33 -20.38 25.66 18.04
C GLU A 33 -19.59 26.96 17.87
N LYS A 34 -20.13 28.07 18.36
CA LYS A 34 -19.44 29.37 18.40
C LYS A 34 -18.54 29.47 19.62
N LYS A 35 -17.31 29.92 19.41
CA LYS A 35 -16.29 30.15 20.44
C LYS A 35 -15.92 31.63 20.46
N HIS A 36 -15.44 32.11 21.60
CA HIS A 36 -15.05 33.50 21.81
C HIS A 36 -13.60 33.57 22.29
N ALA A 37 -12.86 34.51 21.70
CA ALA A 37 -11.50 34.88 22.13
C ALA A 37 -11.48 36.42 22.22
N GLY A 38 -11.70 36.98 23.42
CA GLY A 38 -11.96 38.40 23.59
C GLY A 38 -13.22 38.83 22.82
N ASN A 39 -13.06 39.80 21.93
CA ASN A 39 -14.13 40.28 21.06
C ASN A 39 -14.29 39.51 19.74
N THR A 40 -13.44 38.51 19.49
CA THR A 40 -13.49 37.74 18.28
C THR A 40 -14.39 36.51 18.45
N VAL A 41 -15.38 36.36 17.57
CA VAL A 41 -16.24 35.20 17.51
C VAL A 41 -15.72 34.32 16.36
N PHE A 42 -15.45 33.03 16.62
CA PHE A 42 -14.98 32.09 15.61
C PHE A 42 -15.63 30.72 15.77
N SER A 43 -15.46 29.89 14.79
CA SER A 43 -15.79 28.46 14.83
C SER A 43 -14.72 27.63 14.16
N SER A 44 -14.59 26.38 14.56
CA SER A 44 -13.63 25.43 13.95
C SER A 44 -14.28 24.07 13.80
N LYS A 45 -13.80 23.29 12.86
CA LYS A 45 -14.20 21.89 12.69
C LYS A 45 -12.98 21.00 12.86
N ALA A 46 -13.13 19.94 13.62
CA ALA A 46 -12.12 18.91 13.80
C ALA A 46 -12.78 17.54 13.93
N MET A 47 -12.02 16.52 13.59
CA MET A 47 -12.44 15.11 13.74
C MET A 47 -11.53 14.40 14.74
N SER A 48 -12.09 13.47 15.49
CA SER A 48 -11.35 12.44 16.20
C SER A 48 -11.27 11.21 15.30
N ILE A 49 -10.07 10.67 15.11
CA ILE A 49 -9.82 9.53 14.23
C ILE A 49 -9.02 8.49 15.00
N ALA A 50 -9.53 7.26 15.04
CA ALA A 50 -8.83 6.09 15.56
C ALA A 50 -8.79 5.01 14.48
N PHE A 51 -7.61 4.45 14.21
CA PHE A 51 -7.41 3.42 13.20
C PHE A 51 -6.13 2.60 13.50
N SER A 52 -6.00 1.43 12.87
CA SER A 52 -4.74 0.69 12.82
C SER A 52 -3.74 1.42 11.93
N ASP A 53 -2.44 1.32 12.21
CA ASP A 53 -1.36 1.76 11.31
C ASP A 53 -1.41 1.08 9.93
N HIS A 54 -2.17 -0.02 9.77
CA HIS A 54 -2.49 -0.71 8.52
C HIS A 54 -3.85 -0.28 7.90
N ALA A 55 -4.32 0.94 8.15
CA ALA A 55 -5.60 1.40 7.62
C ALA A 55 -5.49 2.06 6.25
N GLY A 56 -6.40 1.68 5.32
CA GLY A 56 -6.44 2.26 3.97
C GLY A 56 -5.20 1.94 3.15
N THR A 57 -4.82 2.83 2.23
CA THR A 57 -3.54 2.70 1.50
C THR A 57 -2.39 2.95 2.46
N HIS A 58 -1.57 1.95 2.68
CA HIS A 58 -0.49 1.98 3.66
C HIS A 58 0.77 1.26 3.15
N VAL A 59 1.86 1.44 3.86
CA VAL A 59 3.12 0.72 3.66
C VAL A 59 3.51 0.01 4.93
N ASP A 60 3.94 -1.25 4.80
CA ASP A 60 4.42 -2.08 5.89
C ASP A 60 5.90 -1.82 6.18
N ALA A 61 6.26 -1.81 7.45
CA ALA A 61 7.63 -1.79 7.91
C ALA A 61 8.16 -3.21 8.16
N PRO A 62 9.48 -3.45 8.07
CA PRO A 62 10.08 -4.76 8.32
C PRO A 62 9.64 -5.38 9.66
N VAL A 63 9.53 -4.60 10.73
CA VAL A 63 9.15 -5.06 12.06
C VAL A 63 7.77 -5.73 12.13
N HIS A 64 6.91 -5.52 11.11
CA HIS A 64 5.58 -6.12 11.09
C HIS A 64 5.64 -7.66 11.15
N PHE A 65 6.55 -8.29 10.40
CA PHE A 65 6.75 -9.74 10.38
C PHE A 65 8.16 -10.19 10.77
N ASP A 66 9.05 -9.27 11.11
CA ASP A 66 10.38 -9.58 11.59
C ASP A 66 10.45 -9.38 13.12
N PRO A 67 10.50 -10.46 13.91
CA PRO A 67 10.55 -10.37 15.37
C PRO A 67 11.93 -10.01 15.92
N ARG A 68 12.94 -9.85 15.07
CA ARG A 68 14.31 -9.55 15.51
C ARG A 68 14.39 -8.11 16.03
N PRO A 69 15.19 -7.87 17.11
CA PRO A 69 15.28 -6.53 17.71
C PRO A 69 15.83 -5.43 16.79
N GLU A 70 16.59 -5.81 15.76
CA GLU A 70 17.14 -4.90 14.75
C GLU A 70 16.17 -4.56 13.60
N ALA A 71 15.00 -5.20 13.55
CA ALA A 71 14.01 -4.93 12.54
C ALA A 71 13.52 -3.47 12.62
N LEU A 72 13.54 -2.77 11.47
CA LEU A 72 13.18 -1.36 11.42
C LEU A 72 11.68 -1.15 11.57
N SER A 73 11.28 -0.28 12.50
CA SER A 73 9.93 0.28 12.55
C SER A 73 9.76 1.39 11.49
N ILE A 74 8.52 1.76 11.20
CA ILE A 74 8.20 2.68 10.10
C ILE A 74 8.88 4.05 10.23
N ASP A 75 9.07 4.55 11.45
CA ASP A 75 9.76 5.81 11.72
C ASP A 75 11.28 5.74 11.53
N GLN A 76 11.83 4.52 11.38
CA GLN A 76 13.25 4.25 11.18
C GLN A 76 13.58 3.90 9.72
N VAL A 77 12.60 3.52 8.91
CA VAL A 77 12.83 3.22 7.49
C VAL A 77 13.32 4.48 6.76
N PRO A 78 14.43 4.41 5.98
CA PRO A 78 14.97 5.57 5.27
C PRO A 78 13.94 6.18 4.31
N LEU A 79 13.85 7.53 4.28
CA LEU A 79 12.87 8.25 3.47
C LEU A 79 13.05 8.03 1.97
N GLU A 80 14.27 7.73 1.54
CA GLU A 80 14.61 7.44 0.14
C GLU A 80 13.82 6.25 -0.43
N LYS A 81 13.41 5.31 0.42
CA LYS A 81 12.54 4.19 0.02
C LYS A 81 11.14 4.61 -0.42
N PHE A 82 10.70 5.81 -0.03
CA PHE A 82 9.34 6.32 -0.31
C PHE A 82 9.31 7.39 -1.40
N TYR A 83 10.45 7.62 -2.07
CA TYR A 83 10.62 8.54 -3.20
C TYR A 83 11.51 7.90 -4.25
N THR A 84 10.92 7.14 -5.16
CA THR A 84 11.66 6.24 -6.07
C THR A 84 11.26 6.42 -7.52
N SER A 85 12.06 5.88 -8.44
CA SER A 85 11.58 5.55 -9.77
C SER A 85 10.65 4.34 -9.69
N ALA A 86 9.59 4.33 -10.48
CA ALA A 86 8.58 3.28 -10.43
C ALA A 86 7.98 3.02 -11.81
N PHE A 87 7.38 1.84 -11.99
CA PHE A 87 6.51 1.50 -13.10
C PHE A 87 5.43 0.52 -12.65
N CYS A 88 4.42 0.31 -13.50
CA CYS A 88 3.28 -0.56 -13.18
C CYS A 88 3.20 -1.71 -14.19
N ILE A 89 2.92 -2.92 -13.70
CA ILE A 89 2.68 -4.11 -14.53
C ILE A 89 1.24 -4.58 -14.44
N ASP A 90 0.76 -5.20 -15.52
CA ASP A 90 -0.58 -5.76 -15.64
C ASP A 90 -0.60 -7.26 -15.36
N LEU A 91 -1.24 -7.63 -14.26
CA LEU A 91 -1.58 -9.00 -13.87
C LEU A 91 -3.11 -9.16 -13.67
N SER A 92 -3.92 -8.33 -14.34
CA SER A 92 -5.39 -8.33 -14.20
C SER A 92 -6.06 -9.64 -14.61
N HIS A 93 -5.37 -10.44 -15.41
CA HIS A 93 -5.82 -11.77 -15.85
C HIS A 93 -5.75 -12.83 -14.75
N VAL A 94 -4.99 -12.60 -13.68
CA VAL A 94 -4.83 -13.59 -12.58
C VAL A 94 -6.19 -13.84 -11.91
N PRO A 95 -6.62 -15.12 -11.78
CA PRO A 95 -7.90 -15.42 -11.17
C PRO A 95 -7.94 -15.02 -9.69
N LEU A 96 -9.14 -14.74 -9.18
CA LEU A 96 -9.34 -14.51 -7.76
C LEU A 96 -8.88 -15.71 -6.95
N LYS A 97 -8.39 -15.47 -5.72
CA LYS A 97 -7.87 -16.49 -4.77
C LYS A 97 -6.64 -17.24 -5.28
N THR A 98 -6.00 -16.78 -6.33
CA THR A 98 -4.79 -17.43 -6.86
C THR A 98 -3.59 -16.50 -6.79
N ALA A 99 -2.41 -17.11 -6.77
CA ALA A 99 -1.15 -16.38 -6.81
C ALA A 99 -0.62 -16.32 -8.24
N ALA A 100 -0.22 -15.14 -8.69
CA ALA A 100 0.55 -14.97 -9.92
C ALA A 100 1.86 -15.74 -9.81
N THR A 101 2.14 -16.57 -10.80
CA THR A 101 3.37 -17.37 -10.87
C THR A 101 4.58 -16.47 -11.15
N LEU A 102 5.77 -17.01 -10.91
CA LEU A 102 7.01 -16.33 -11.29
C LEU A 102 7.04 -15.96 -12.78
N GLU A 103 6.63 -16.89 -13.64
CA GLU A 103 6.61 -16.70 -15.11
C GLU A 103 5.65 -15.56 -15.49
N GLU A 104 4.45 -15.53 -14.91
CA GLU A 104 3.48 -14.46 -15.18
C GLU A 104 4.02 -13.09 -14.78
N VAL A 105 4.72 -12.98 -13.63
CA VAL A 105 5.34 -11.73 -13.19
C VAL A 105 6.47 -11.31 -14.12
N GLN A 106 7.35 -12.25 -14.51
CA GLN A 106 8.44 -11.99 -15.46
C GLN A 106 7.92 -11.54 -16.83
N ASP A 107 6.89 -12.21 -17.33
CA ASP A 107 6.24 -11.85 -18.58
C ASP A 107 5.57 -10.47 -18.53
N ALA A 108 4.92 -10.15 -17.41
CA ALA A 108 4.30 -8.83 -17.23
C ALA A 108 5.35 -7.71 -17.17
N VAL A 109 6.48 -7.93 -16.51
CA VAL A 109 7.62 -7.00 -16.54
C VAL A 109 8.14 -6.84 -17.97
N ALA A 110 8.37 -7.91 -18.69
CA ALA A 110 8.83 -7.86 -20.09
C ALA A 110 7.83 -7.11 -20.99
N LYS A 111 6.53 -7.36 -20.84
CA LYS A 111 5.46 -6.69 -21.61
C LYS A 111 5.33 -5.21 -21.30
N SER A 112 5.69 -4.76 -20.09
CA SER A 112 5.70 -3.34 -19.75
C SER A 112 6.72 -2.53 -20.56
N GLY A 113 7.71 -3.17 -21.15
CA GLY A 113 8.85 -2.54 -21.83
C GLY A 113 9.89 -1.96 -20.87
N GLU A 114 9.71 -2.17 -19.56
CA GLU A 114 10.60 -1.66 -18.52
C GLU A 114 11.52 -2.75 -17.97
N THR A 115 12.58 -2.33 -17.31
CA THR A 115 13.53 -3.22 -16.65
C THR A 115 13.67 -2.80 -15.19
N ILE A 116 13.55 -3.72 -14.25
CA ILE A 116 13.74 -3.42 -12.83
C ILE A 116 15.17 -2.93 -12.59
N GLN A 117 15.28 -1.78 -11.92
CA GLN A 117 16.54 -1.25 -11.42
C GLN A 117 16.60 -1.37 -9.90
N PRO A 118 17.79 -1.57 -9.30
CA PRO A 118 17.92 -1.60 -7.85
C PRO A 118 17.30 -0.36 -7.20
N GLY A 119 16.43 -0.59 -6.19
CA GLY A 119 15.73 0.45 -5.48
C GLY A 119 14.41 0.94 -6.11
N ASP A 120 14.02 0.41 -7.27
CA ASP A 120 12.73 0.73 -7.90
C ASP A 120 11.54 0.34 -7.02
N THR A 121 10.42 1.01 -7.23
CA THR A 121 9.09 0.57 -6.78
C THR A 121 8.34 -0.06 -7.95
N LEU A 122 7.85 -1.29 -7.77
CA LEU A 122 6.97 -1.97 -8.72
C LEU A 122 5.52 -1.92 -8.26
N LEU A 123 4.63 -1.30 -9.03
CA LEU A 123 3.20 -1.36 -8.79
C LEU A 123 2.57 -2.48 -9.62
N ILE A 124 1.61 -3.20 -9.03
CA ILE A 124 1.08 -4.43 -9.62
C ILE A 124 -0.44 -4.31 -9.68
N TRP A 125 -0.95 -4.10 -10.89
CA TRP A 125 -2.38 -4.05 -11.14
C TRP A 125 -2.94 -5.45 -11.36
N MET A 126 -3.85 -5.87 -10.48
CA MET A 126 -4.56 -7.15 -10.55
C MET A 126 -6.07 -6.97 -10.71
N ALA A 127 -6.54 -5.77 -11.00
CA ALA A 127 -7.95 -5.39 -11.08
C ALA A 127 -8.75 -5.81 -9.81
N THR A 128 -8.10 -5.79 -8.65
CA THR A 128 -8.72 -6.20 -7.39
C THR A 128 -9.82 -5.24 -6.97
N ASN A 129 -9.58 -3.93 -7.15
CA ASN A 129 -10.57 -2.92 -6.81
C ASN A 129 -11.81 -3.02 -7.71
N GLU A 130 -11.63 -3.16 -9.02
CA GLU A 130 -12.72 -3.26 -9.99
C GLU A 130 -13.58 -4.51 -9.75
N ARG A 131 -12.94 -5.61 -9.35
CA ARG A 131 -13.62 -6.87 -9.11
C ARG A 131 -14.28 -6.98 -7.74
N LEU A 132 -13.64 -6.44 -6.69
CA LEU A 132 -13.97 -6.78 -5.31
C LEU A 132 -14.24 -5.60 -4.36
N LEU A 133 -13.76 -4.38 -4.66
CA LEU A 133 -13.87 -3.26 -3.71
C LEU A 133 -15.33 -2.99 -3.32
N GLY A 134 -15.57 -2.85 -2.01
CA GLY A 134 -16.92 -2.67 -1.46
C GLY A 134 -17.73 -3.96 -1.31
N LYS A 135 -17.22 -5.10 -1.79
CA LYS A 135 -17.86 -6.42 -1.64
C LYS A 135 -17.22 -7.20 -0.48
N PRO A 136 -17.93 -8.14 0.15
CA PRO A 136 -17.35 -8.99 1.20
C PRO A 136 -16.09 -9.74 0.74
N GLY A 137 -16.07 -10.21 -0.51
CA GLY A 137 -14.90 -10.91 -1.10
C GLY A 137 -13.62 -10.08 -1.16
N TYR A 138 -13.67 -8.74 -1.01
CA TYR A 138 -12.47 -7.92 -0.97
C TYR A 138 -11.51 -8.33 0.17
N LEU A 139 -12.04 -8.83 1.25
CA LEU A 139 -11.26 -9.24 2.43
C LEU A 139 -10.66 -10.66 2.32
N HIS A 140 -11.11 -11.46 1.33
CA HIS A 140 -10.79 -12.89 1.28
C HIS A 140 -10.47 -13.44 -0.11
N ASP A 141 -11.06 -12.85 -1.17
CA ASP A 141 -11.05 -13.46 -2.50
C ASP A 141 -10.01 -12.84 -3.45
N PHE A 142 -9.11 -12.00 -2.94
CA PHE A 142 -8.13 -11.27 -3.75
C PHE A 142 -7.03 -12.19 -4.32
N PRO A 143 -6.50 -11.84 -5.51
CA PRO A 143 -5.29 -12.45 -6.04
C PRO A 143 -4.06 -11.83 -5.37
N GLY A 144 -2.90 -12.47 -5.53
CA GLY A 144 -1.65 -11.91 -5.04
C GLY A 144 -0.43 -12.53 -5.74
N LEU A 145 0.74 -12.38 -5.17
CA LEU A 145 1.99 -12.93 -5.71
C LEU A 145 2.29 -14.31 -5.11
N SER A 146 2.94 -15.17 -5.89
CA SER A 146 3.53 -16.40 -5.38
C SER A 146 4.86 -16.10 -4.66
N LEU A 147 5.22 -16.96 -3.72
CA LEU A 147 6.49 -16.85 -3.00
C LEU A 147 7.72 -16.82 -3.93
N PRO A 148 7.81 -17.67 -4.99
CA PRO A 148 8.88 -17.57 -5.97
C PRO A 148 8.95 -16.21 -6.68
N ALA A 149 7.81 -15.60 -6.98
CA ALA A 149 7.77 -14.26 -7.59
C ALA A 149 8.32 -13.19 -6.65
N ILE A 150 7.97 -13.23 -5.36
CA ILE A 150 8.49 -12.30 -4.35
C ILE A 150 10.01 -12.45 -4.20
N HIS A 151 10.50 -13.68 -4.13
CA HIS A 151 11.96 -13.91 -4.07
C HIS A 151 12.69 -13.40 -5.30
N TRP A 152 12.12 -13.61 -6.49
CA TRP A 152 12.69 -13.10 -7.73
C TRP A 152 12.73 -11.57 -7.75
N LEU A 153 11.65 -10.89 -7.32
CA LEU A 153 11.64 -9.42 -7.19
C LEU A 153 12.76 -8.93 -6.25
N ALA A 154 12.96 -9.64 -5.14
CA ALA A 154 14.06 -9.36 -4.22
C ALA A 154 15.43 -9.52 -4.89
N ASP A 155 15.62 -10.60 -5.67
CA ASP A 155 16.87 -10.88 -6.39
C ASP A 155 17.15 -9.83 -7.48
N GLN A 156 16.12 -9.21 -8.05
CA GLN A 156 16.27 -8.06 -8.94
C GLN A 156 16.65 -6.77 -8.21
N GLY A 157 16.66 -6.77 -6.88
CA GLY A 157 17.03 -5.60 -6.06
C GLY A 157 15.91 -4.57 -5.92
N ILE A 158 14.64 -4.98 -6.05
CA ILE A 158 13.51 -4.07 -5.88
C ILE A 158 13.51 -3.46 -4.47
N GLY A 159 13.25 -2.18 -4.36
CA GLY A 159 13.16 -1.49 -3.07
C GLY A 159 11.81 -1.70 -2.39
N MET A 160 10.75 -1.71 -3.19
CA MET A 160 9.37 -1.82 -2.72
C MET A 160 8.45 -2.31 -3.83
N PHE A 161 7.35 -2.96 -3.49
CA PHE A 161 6.25 -3.19 -4.43
C PHE A 161 4.90 -2.80 -3.81
N GLY A 162 3.86 -2.68 -4.63
CA GLY A 162 2.53 -2.31 -4.15
C GLY A 162 1.42 -3.00 -4.90
N VAL A 163 0.35 -3.37 -4.17
CA VAL A 163 -0.84 -4.07 -4.66
C VAL A 163 -2.13 -3.35 -4.26
N GLU A 164 -3.24 -3.65 -4.95
CA GLU A 164 -4.58 -3.14 -4.61
C GLU A 164 -5.24 -3.94 -3.47
N ALA A 165 -4.82 -5.17 -3.26
CA ALA A 165 -5.36 -6.06 -2.24
C ALA A 165 -4.95 -5.61 -0.82
N ILE A 166 -5.60 -6.19 0.18
CA ILE A 166 -5.25 -6.01 1.60
C ILE A 166 -4.09 -6.89 2.05
N SER A 167 -3.37 -7.49 1.10
CA SER A 167 -2.23 -8.36 1.34
C SER A 167 -1.46 -8.62 0.04
N PRO A 168 -0.14 -8.88 0.10
CA PRO A 168 0.70 -9.13 -1.08
C PRO A 168 0.44 -10.49 -1.76
N ALA A 169 -0.12 -11.46 -1.05
CA ALA A 169 -0.40 -12.81 -1.53
C ALA A 169 -1.80 -13.28 -1.12
N PRO A 170 -2.38 -14.32 -1.75
CA PRO A 170 -3.71 -14.83 -1.41
C PRO A 170 -3.84 -15.18 0.07
N GLU A 171 -5.07 -15.07 0.60
CA GLU A 171 -5.37 -15.35 2.01
C GLU A 171 -4.85 -16.71 2.48
N GLY A 172 -4.46 -16.80 3.76
CA GLY A 172 -4.00 -18.01 4.41
C GLY A 172 -2.48 -18.14 4.46
N GLU A 173 -1.95 -19.34 4.40
CA GLU A 173 -0.51 -19.62 4.51
C GLU A 173 0.35 -18.83 3.50
N PRO A 174 -0.04 -18.71 2.21
CA PRO A 174 0.73 -17.91 1.25
C PRO A 174 0.94 -16.45 1.69
N ASN A 175 -0.07 -15.86 2.33
CA ASN A 175 0.02 -14.50 2.82
C ASN A 175 1.11 -14.33 3.88
N PHE A 176 1.14 -15.22 4.88
CA PHE A 176 2.16 -15.16 5.93
C PHE A 176 3.56 -15.41 5.39
N GLN A 177 3.71 -16.38 4.47
CA GLN A 177 5.00 -16.65 3.82
C GLN A 177 5.49 -15.44 3.01
N ALA A 178 4.60 -14.73 2.32
CA ALA A 178 4.92 -13.53 1.57
C ALA A 178 5.45 -12.39 2.47
N HIS A 179 4.78 -12.12 3.58
CA HIS A 179 5.22 -11.12 4.55
C HIS A 179 6.57 -11.47 5.16
N MET A 180 6.76 -12.73 5.57
CA MET A 180 8.04 -13.20 6.11
C MET A 180 9.16 -13.05 5.09
N ALA A 181 8.92 -13.41 3.83
CA ALA A 181 9.92 -13.24 2.75
C ALA A 181 10.27 -11.77 2.52
N CYS A 182 9.29 -10.87 2.55
CA CYS A 182 9.53 -9.42 2.45
C CYS A 182 10.41 -8.94 3.61
N ALA A 183 10.08 -9.33 4.84
CA ALA A 183 10.83 -8.96 6.04
C ALA A 183 12.28 -9.49 6.00
N GLU A 184 12.48 -10.76 5.66
CA GLU A 184 13.82 -11.40 5.54
C GLU A 184 14.69 -10.73 4.46
N ARG A 185 14.07 -10.30 3.36
CA ARG A 185 14.75 -9.70 2.21
C ARG A 185 14.86 -8.17 2.31
N GLY A 186 14.33 -7.55 3.37
CA GLY A 186 14.36 -6.10 3.57
C GLY A 186 13.52 -5.30 2.56
N ILE A 187 12.52 -5.94 1.96
CA ILE A 187 11.56 -5.30 1.06
C ILE A 187 10.39 -4.76 1.89
N THR A 188 10.04 -3.50 1.69
CA THR A 188 8.75 -2.97 2.12
C THR A 188 7.70 -3.22 1.03
N HIS A 189 6.42 -3.32 1.41
CA HIS A 189 5.34 -3.41 0.43
C HIS A 189 4.18 -2.51 0.80
N MET A 190 3.38 -2.15 -0.19
CA MET A 190 2.19 -1.33 -0.02
C MET A 190 0.95 -2.14 -0.34
N GLU A 191 -0.10 -1.85 0.41
CA GLU A 191 -1.41 -2.50 0.29
C GLU A 191 -2.51 -1.47 0.07
N CYS A 192 -3.65 -1.95 -0.42
CA CYS A 192 -4.83 -1.12 -0.64
C CYS A 192 -4.59 0.08 -1.58
N LEU A 193 -3.73 -0.07 -2.57
CA LEU A 193 -3.56 0.96 -3.61
C LEU A 193 -4.83 1.09 -4.47
N ALA A 194 -4.93 2.20 -5.18
CA ALA A 194 -6.04 2.51 -6.09
C ALA A 194 -5.52 3.07 -7.42
N ASN A 195 -6.38 3.05 -8.44
CA ASN A 195 -6.11 3.67 -9.75
C ASN A 195 -4.85 3.13 -10.48
N LEU A 196 -4.43 1.91 -10.21
CA LEU A 196 -3.26 1.31 -10.85
C LEU A 196 -3.51 1.05 -12.34
N ASP A 197 -4.75 0.83 -12.75
CA ASP A 197 -5.21 0.75 -14.14
C ASP A 197 -4.75 1.95 -14.97
N LYS A 198 -4.74 3.15 -14.37
CA LYS A 198 -4.34 4.42 -15.01
C LYS A 198 -2.84 4.52 -15.30
N LEU A 199 -2.04 3.60 -14.78
CA LEU A 199 -0.59 3.59 -14.94
C LEU A 199 -0.13 2.63 -16.03
N ILE A 200 -0.99 1.70 -16.46
CA ILE A 200 -0.63 0.66 -17.43
C ILE A 200 -0.23 1.27 -18.78
N GLY A 201 0.92 0.84 -19.30
CA GLY A 201 1.45 1.31 -20.58
C GLY A 201 2.00 2.74 -20.59
N ARG A 202 2.11 3.38 -19.43
CA ARG A 202 2.61 4.77 -19.34
C ARG A 202 4.12 4.88 -19.09
N GLY A 203 4.81 3.75 -18.98
CA GLY A 203 6.25 3.75 -18.69
C GLY A 203 6.57 4.13 -17.25
N ARG A 204 7.78 4.68 -17.05
CA ARG A 204 8.27 5.06 -15.72
C ARG A 204 7.70 6.40 -15.25
N PHE A 205 7.56 6.49 -13.94
CA PHE A 205 7.14 7.70 -13.23
C PHE A 205 7.91 7.82 -11.91
N ARG A 206 7.77 8.98 -11.25
CA ARG A 206 8.24 9.15 -9.87
C ARG A 206 7.13 8.70 -8.91
N PHE A 207 7.43 7.73 -8.06
CA PHE A 207 6.56 7.35 -6.93
C PHE A 207 6.89 8.19 -5.70
N VAL A 208 5.84 8.63 -4.99
CA VAL A 208 5.92 9.32 -3.70
C VAL A 208 4.88 8.74 -2.75
N GLY A 209 5.29 8.35 -1.54
CA GLY A 209 4.37 7.79 -0.54
C GLY A 209 4.98 7.81 0.85
N PHE A 210 5.28 9.01 1.40
CA PHE A 210 5.90 9.12 2.72
C PHE A 210 4.96 8.65 3.83
N PRO A 211 5.44 7.77 4.74
CA PRO A 211 4.69 7.35 5.92
C PRO A 211 4.62 8.46 6.96
N LEU A 212 3.63 8.39 7.83
CA LEU A 212 3.62 9.15 9.07
C LEU A 212 4.69 8.60 10.02
N LYS A 213 5.30 9.48 10.80
CA LYS A 213 6.38 9.13 11.72
C LYS A 213 5.85 8.53 13.02
N PHE A 214 5.18 7.40 12.96
CA PHE A 214 4.71 6.66 14.13
C PHE A 214 5.89 5.96 14.81
N LYS A 215 6.28 6.43 15.98
CA LYS A 215 7.38 5.82 16.74
C LYS A 215 7.09 4.36 17.08
N GLY A 216 7.92 3.45 16.55
CA GLY A 216 7.75 2.01 16.73
C GLY A 216 6.57 1.43 15.93
N GLY A 217 5.99 2.17 14.97
CA GLY A 217 4.88 1.69 14.15
C GLY A 217 5.28 0.53 13.27
N THR A 218 4.35 -0.40 13.03
CA THR A 218 4.54 -1.58 12.20
C THR A 218 4.20 -1.31 10.75
N ALA A 219 3.47 -0.22 10.49
CA ALA A 219 3.09 0.30 9.19
C ALA A 219 2.75 1.80 9.28
N SER A 220 2.34 2.40 8.19
CA SER A 220 1.69 3.71 8.18
C SER A 220 0.80 3.90 6.97
N PRO A 221 -0.40 4.49 7.14
CA PRO A 221 -1.12 5.09 6.03
C PRO A 221 -0.24 6.10 5.28
N ILE A 222 -0.37 6.10 3.94
CA ILE A 222 0.34 7.01 3.05
C ILE A 222 -0.62 7.66 2.06
N ARG A 223 -0.26 8.84 1.55
CA ARG A 223 -0.82 9.33 0.30
C ARG A 223 0.11 8.92 -0.83
N ALA A 224 -0.18 7.77 -1.45
CA ALA A 224 0.58 7.24 -2.57
C ALA A 224 0.26 8.02 -3.84
N VAL A 225 1.29 8.48 -4.57
CA VAL A 225 1.13 9.31 -5.76
C VAL A 225 2.14 8.88 -6.83
N ALA A 226 1.67 8.72 -8.07
CA ALA A 226 2.53 8.67 -9.24
C ALA A 226 2.62 10.06 -9.89
N ILE A 227 3.84 10.49 -10.22
CA ILE A 227 4.12 11.80 -10.84
C ILE A 227 4.79 11.56 -12.19
N PHE A 228 4.14 12.02 -13.25
CA PHE A 228 4.67 12.05 -14.61
C PHE A 228 5.18 13.47 -14.93
N GLU A 229 6.41 13.56 -15.40
CA GLU A 229 7.05 14.83 -15.82
C GLU A 229 6.59 15.30 -17.19
#